data_1af038b39d9d5fb88c630065b6a017c7
#
_entry.id   1af038b39d9d5fb88c630065b6a017c7
#
_cell.length_a   1.000
_cell.length_b   1.000
_cell.length_c   1.000
_cell.angle_alpha   90.00
_cell.angle_beta   90.00
_cell.angle_gamma   90.00
#
_symmetry.space_group_name_H-M   'P 1'
#
loop_
_entity.id
_entity.type
_entity.pdbx_description
1 polymer ?
#
loop_
_entity_poly.entity_id
_entity_poly.type
_entity_poly.pdbx_seq_one_letter_code
_entity_poly.pdbx_strand_id
1 'polypeptide(L)'
;MTRFYLMRHGQTLFNTLNRIQGWCDSPLTEKGRDQARQVRTYFQKHHMTFDQYYCTTTERASDTLELATGQTNYHRVKGLKEMNFGIFEGQPEYLHPKTTIVGHFGDHYAQFGGES
;
A
#
# COMPACT_ATOMS: atom_id res chain seq x y z
N MET A 1 1.99 26.08 8.15
CA MET A 1 2.30 25.31 6.91
C MET A 1 1.97 23.84 7.13
N THR A 2 1.23 23.25 6.21
CA THR A 2 0.88 21.82 6.29
C THR A 2 1.97 20.98 5.64
N ARG A 3 2.38 19.92 6.33
CA ARG A 3 3.37 18.97 5.80
C ARG A 3 2.74 17.59 5.72
N PHE A 4 2.97 16.90 4.61
CA PHE A 4 2.53 15.53 4.40
C PHE A 4 3.73 14.60 4.35
N TYR A 5 3.65 13.52 5.10
CA TYR A 5 4.66 12.45 5.07
C TYR A 5 3.99 11.23 4.45
N LEU A 6 4.55 10.75 3.34
CA LEU A 6 4.03 9.60 2.62
C LEU A 6 4.93 8.40 2.85
N MET A 7 4.31 7.26 3.13
CA MET A 7 5.03 6.04 3.40
C MET A 7 4.35 4.87 2.70
N ARG A 8 5.16 3.97 2.17
CA ARG A 8 4.67 2.74 1.58
C ARG A 8 4.49 1.68 2.66
N HIS A 9 3.54 0.75 2.45
CA HIS A 9 3.37 -0.40 3.35
C HIS A 9 4.59 -1.30 3.33
N GLY A 10 4.74 -2.16 4.37
CA GLY A 10 5.79 -3.16 4.43
C GLY A 10 5.56 -4.32 3.47
N GLN A 11 6.53 -5.22 3.41
CA GLN A 11 6.44 -6.40 2.56
C GLN A 11 5.23 -7.27 2.93
N THR A 12 4.47 -7.68 1.92
CA THR A 12 3.32 -8.56 2.07
C THR A 12 3.58 -9.94 1.48
N LEU A 13 2.71 -10.89 1.81
CA LEU A 13 2.77 -12.23 1.22
C LEU A 13 2.72 -12.17 -0.32
N PHE A 14 1.84 -11.34 -0.89
CA PHE A 14 1.75 -11.21 -2.35
C PHE A 14 3.01 -10.61 -2.96
N ASN A 15 3.73 -9.74 -2.24
CA ASN A 15 5.03 -9.25 -2.69
C ASN A 15 6.02 -10.42 -2.82
N THR A 16 6.05 -11.35 -1.85
CA THR A 16 6.96 -12.50 -1.90
C THR A 16 6.57 -13.49 -2.98
N LEU A 17 5.29 -13.58 -3.31
CA LEU A 17 4.77 -14.48 -4.34
C LEU A 17 4.75 -13.85 -5.72
N ASN A 18 5.18 -12.60 -5.84
CA ASN A 18 5.15 -11.82 -7.09
C ASN A 18 3.75 -11.82 -7.70
N ARG A 19 2.74 -11.56 -6.88
CA ARG A 19 1.36 -11.43 -7.30
C ARG A 19 0.93 -9.97 -7.33
N ILE A 20 0.04 -9.67 -8.26
CA ILE A 20 -0.50 -8.33 -8.44
C ILE A 20 -1.39 -8.00 -7.23
N GLN A 21 -1.14 -6.86 -6.61
CA GLN A 21 -1.83 -6.42 -5.42
C GLN A 21 -2.25 -4.95 -5.57
N GLY A 22 -3.49 -4.76 -5.96
CA GLY A 22 -4.14 -3.46 -5.98
C GLY A 22 -5.18 -3.38 -4.88
N TRP A 23 -6.45 -3.58 -5.22
CA TRP A 23 -7.53 -3.61 -4.24
C TRP A 23 -7.53 -4.91 -3.42
N CYS A 24 -7.07 -6.02 -3.98
CA CYS A 24 -6.91 -7.23 -3.17
C CYS A 24 -5.81 -7.01 -2.13
N ASP A 25 -5.87 -7.78 -1.08
CA ASP A 25 -4.98 -7.61 0.06
C ASP A 25 -4.32 -8.93 0.43
N SER A 26 -3.20 -8.83 1.11
CA SER A 26 -2.54 -9.96 1.72
C SER A 26 -1.82 -9.48 2.97
N PRO A 27 -1.58 -10.38 3.96
CA PRO A 27 -0.98 -9.96 5.22
C PRO A 27 0.48 -9.54 5.04
N LEU A 28 0.95 -8.69 5.94
CA LEU A 28 2.38 -8.39 6.03
C LEU A 28 3.15 -9.65 6.40
N THR A 29 4.32 -9.81 5.81
CA THR A 29 5.27 -10.84 6.24
C THR A 29 5.96 -10.37 7.52
N GLU A 30 6.70 -11.27 8.19
CA GLU A 30 7.50 -10.89 9.36
C GLU A 30 8.52 -9.81 8.98
N LYS A 31 9.13 -9.92 7.80
CA LYS A 31 10.01 -8.89 7.27
C LYS A 31 9.28 -7.56 7.09
N GLY A 32 8.04 -7.59 6.59
CA GLY A 32 7.22 -6.39 6.42
C GLY A 32 6.91 -5.72 7.76
N ARG A 33 6.60 -6.51 8.79
CA ARG A 33 6.38 -6.01 10.15
C ARG A 33 7.65 -5.38 10.71
N ASP A 34 8.79 -6.03 10.52
CA ASP A 34 10.07 -5.50 10.98
C ASP A 34 10.43 -4.19 10.28
N GLN A 35 10.15 -4.07 8.99
CA GLN A 35 10.32 -2.83 8.25
C GLN A 35 9.52 -1.70 8.89
N ALA A 36 8.26 -1.95 9.24
CA ALA A 36 7.42 -0.97 9.91
C ALA A 36 7.93 -0.61 11.30
N ARG A 37 8.41 -1.59 12.06
CA ARG A 37 9.01 -1.36 13.39
C ARG A 37 10.28 -0.51 13.31
N GLN A 38 11.09 -0.69 12.26
CA GLN A 38 12.28 0.13 12.03
C GLN A 38 11.90 1.58 11.77
N VAL A 39 10.82 1.83 11.03
CA VAL A 39 10.30 3.18 10.81
C VAL A 39 9.87 3.81 12.14
N ARG A 40 9.20 3.04 13.01
CA ARG A 40 8.82 3.52 14.33
C ARG A 40 10.03 3.93 15.16
N THR A 41 11.08 3.12 15.15
CA THR A 41 12.34 3.44 15.83
C THR A 41 12.92 4.75 15.30
N TYR A 42 12.91 4.94 13.99
CA TYR A 42 13.36 6.17 13.35
C TYR A 42 12.55 7.37 13.84
N PHE A 43 11.22 7.27 13.85
CA PHE A 43 10.36 8.36 14.31
C PHE A 43 10.63 8.71 15.78
N GLN A 44 10.79 7.70 16.63
CA GLN A 44 11.10 7.91 18.05
C GLN A 44 12.45 8.58 18.24
N LYS A 45 13.47 8.11 17.51
CA LYS A 45 14.83 8.65 17.61
C LYS A 45 14.90 10.11 17.18
N HIS A 46 14.12 10.49 16.18
CA HIS A 46 14.11 11.87 15.67
C HIS A 46 13.00 12.72 16.28
N HIS A 47 12.32 12.21 17.30
CA HIS A 47 11.23 12.91 18.01
C HIS A 47 10.15 13.44 17.05
N MET A 48 9.84 12.63 16.02
CA MET A 48 8.83 12.99 15.04
C MET A 48 7.44 12.67 15.56
N THR A 49 6.56 13.67 15.51
CA THR A 49 5.15 13.53 15.90
C THR A 49 4.27 14.05 14.78
N PHE A 50 3.04 13.50 14.69
CA PHE A 50 2.11 13.86 13.64
C PHE A 50 0.75 14.21 14.25
N ASP A 51 0.07 15.18 13.66
CA ASP A 51 -1.24 15.63 14.16
C ASP A 51 -2.35 14.68 13.70
N GLN A 52 -2.24 14.13 12.50
CA GLN A 52 -3.24 13.26 11.91
C GLN A 52 -2.57 12.09 11.19
N TYR A 53 -3.26 10.95 11.18
CA TYR A 53 -2.79 9.73 10.54
C TYR A 53 -3.84 9.24 9.55
N TYR A 54 -3.41 8.88 8.35
CA TYR A 54 -4.28 8.39 7.28
C TYR A 54 -3.69 7.15 6.65
N CYS A 55 -4.53 6.21 6.29
CA CYS A 55 -4.11 5.05 5.50
C CYS A 55 -5.23 4.64 4.55
N THR A 56 -4.93 3.71 3.64
CA THR A 56 -5.97 3.14 2.80
C THR A 56 -6.85 2.19 3.62
N THR A 57 -7.87 1.63 2.99
CA THR A 57 -8.77 0.68 3.65
C THR A 57 -8.25 -0.77 3.61
N THR A 58 -7.02 -0.99 3.12
CA THR A 58 -6.40 -2.32 3.13
C THR A 58 -5.72 -2.61 4.46
N GLU A 59 -5.69 -3.89 4.85
CA GLU A 59 -5.03 -4.28 6.11
C GLU A 59 -3.52 -4.08 6.05
N ARG A 60 -2.90 -4.33 4.90
CA ARG A 60 -1.46 -4.12 4.75
C ARG A 60 -1.05 -2.69 5.09
N ALA A 61 -1.88 -1.71 4.73
CA ALA A 61 -1.61 -0.31 5.03
C ALA A 61 -1.89 0.02 6.49
N SER A 62 -3.02 -0.44 7.04
CA SER A 62 -3.35 -0.16 8.44
C SER A 62 -2.40 -0.84 9.40
N ASP A 63 -2.01 -2.09 9.14
CA ASP A 63 -1.05 -2.79 9.98
C ASP A 63 0.32 -2.12 9.94
N THR A 64 0.75 -1.67 8.77
CA THR A 64 2.00 -0.91 8.64
C THR A 64 1.93 0.38 9.45
N LEU A 65 0.84 1.14 9.36
CA LEU A 65 0.67 2.38 10.10
C LEU A 65 0.74 2.13 11.61
N GLU A 66 0.01 1.14 12.11
CA GLU A 66 -0.02 0.83 13.53
C GLU A 66 1.36 0.42 14.06
N LEU A 67 2.10 -0.39 13.32
CA LEU A 67 3.44 -0.80 13.69
C LEU A 67 4.44 0.34 13.61
N ALA A 68 4.32 1.20 12.60
CA ALA A 68 5.26 2.30 12.39
C ALA A 68 5.04 3.46 13.36
N THR A 69 3.81 3.69 13.81
CA THR A 69 3.48 4.85 14.64
C THR A 69 3.01 4.51 16.04
N GLY A 70 2.58 3.26 16.27
CA GLY A 70 1.97 2.87 17.53
C GLY A 70 0.56 3.41 17.74
N GLN A 71 -0.03 4.04 16.71
CA GLN A 71 -1.36 4.63 16.79
C GLN A 71 -2.41 3.66 16.29
N THR A 72 -3.56 3.65 16.98
CA THR A 72 -4.72 2.85 16.56
C THR A 72 -5.89 3.75 16.16
N ASN A 73 -5.76 5.05 16.37
CA ASN A 73 -6.76 6.04 16.00
C ASN A 73 -6.29 6.80 14.76
N TYR A 74 -6.78 6.41 13.59
CA TYR A 74 -6.42 6.99 12.31
C TYR A 74 -7.59 6.93 11.34
N HIS A 75 -7.49 7.67 10.25
CA HIS A 75 -8.52 7.72 9.22
C HIS A 75 -8.21 6.76 8.09
N ARG A 76 -9.18 5.92 7.73
CA ARG A 76 -9.08 5.04 6.56
C ARG A 76 -9.74 5.72 5.38
N VAL A 77 -8.99 5.90 4.30
CA VAL A 77 -9.46 6.64 3.13
C VAL A 77 -9.42 5.72 1.90
N LYS A 78 -10.59 5.39 1.39
CA LYS A 78 -10.72 4.51 0.22
C LYS A 78 -10.02 5.08 -1.00
N GLY A 79 -10.04 6.41 -1.17
CA GLY A 79 -9.38 7.08 -2.30
C GLY A 79 -7.87 6.94 -2.33
N LEU A 80 -7.24 6.51 -1.23
CA LEU A 80 -5.80 6.26 -1.18
C LEU A 80 -5.42 4.83 -1.60
N LYS A 81 -6.40 3.98 -1.91
CA LYS A 81 -6.13 2.62 -2.35
C LYS A 81 -5.29 2.59 -3.61
N GLU A 82 -4.51 1.51 -3.72
CA GLU A 82 -3.83 1.14 -4.94
C GLU A 82 -4.85 0.97 -6.07
N MET A 83 -4.39 1.00 -7.34
CA MET A 83 -5.25 0.77 -8.49
C MET A 83 -5.94 -0.60 -8.39
N ASN A 84 -7.19 -0.66 -8.85
CA ASN A 84 -7.88 -1.92 -9.04
C ASN A 84 -7.45 -2.51 -10.38
N PHE A 85 -6.78 -3.66 -10.34
CA PHE A 85 -6.25 -4.32 -11.54
C PHE A 85 -7.25 -5.30 -12.18
N GLY A 86 -8.49 -5.32 -11.69
CA GLY A 86 -9.54 -6.16 -12.28
C GLY A 86 -9.24 -7.65 -12.18
N ILE A 87 -9.35 -8.37 -13.28
CA ILE A 87 -9.12 -9.83 -13.29
C ILE A 87 -7.68 -10.21 -12.93
N PHE A 88 -6.74 -9.26 -12.96
CA PHE A 88 -5.34 -9.51 -12.60
C PHE A 88 -5.08 -9.44 -11.11
N GLU A 89 -6.06 -9.03 -10.29
CA GLU A 89 -5.90 -8.98 -8.84
C GLU A 89 -5.54 -10.36 -8.28
N GLY A 90 -4.46 -10.40 -7.51
CA GLY A 90 -3.97 -11.65 -6.92
C GLY A 90 -3.26 -12.60 -7.89
N GLN A 91 -3.23 -12.28 -9.16
CA GLN A 91 -2.56 -13.09 -10.18
C GLN A 91 -1.05 -12.85 -10.17
N PRO A 92 -0.25 -13.84 -10.65
CA PRO A 92 1.19 -13.63 -10.78
C PRO A 92 1.53 -12.42 -11.64
N GLU A 93 2.57 -11.69 -11.27
CA GLU A 93 2.97 -10.46 -11.97
C GLU A 93 3.30 -10.68 -13.44
N TYR A 94 3.80 -11.88 -13.81
CA TYR A 94 4.12 -12.15 -15.21
C TYR A 94 2.89 -12.12 -16.13
N LEU A 95 1.68 -12.20 -15.57
CA LEU A 95 0.43 -12.08 -16.33
C LEU A 95 0.01 -10.63 -16.51
N HIS A 96 0.72 -9.69 -15.88
CA HIS A 96 0.41 -8.27 -15.96
C HIS A 96 0.38 -7.80 -17.42
N PRO A 97 -0.66 -7.07 -17.86
CA PRO A 97 -0.73 -6.63 -19.25
C PRO A 97 0.45 -5.75 -19.60
N LYS A 98 1.07 -6.01 -20.74
CA LYS A 98 2.15 -5.18 -21.25
C LYS A 98 1.56 -4.10 -22.14
N THR A 99 2.03 -2.87 -21.96
CA THR A 99 1.62 -1.77 -22.82
C THR A 99 2.81 -0.89 -23.15
N THR A 100 2.84 -0.40 -24.38
CA THR A 100 3.83 0.59 -24.81
C THR A 100 3.22 1.99 -24.86
N ILE A 101 1.94 2.12 -24.52
CA ILE A 101 1.20 3.39 -24.58
C ILE A 101 1.48 4.16 -23.29
N VAL A 102 2.31 5.18 -23.40
CA VAL A 102 2.62 6.07 -22.28
C VAL A 102 1.48 7.08 -22.12
N GLY A 103 1.07 7.30 -20.87
CA GLY A 103 0.02 8.27 -20.55
C GLY A 103 -1.40 7.71 -20.48
N HIS A 104 -1.59 6.45 -20.84
CA HIS A 104 -2.90 5.80 -20.78
C HIS A 104 -2.94 4.66 -19.76
N PHE A 105 -2.04 4.71 -18.78
CA PHE A 105 -1.95 3.66 -17.77
C PHE A 105 -3.24 3.47 -16.99
N GLY A 106 -3.92 4.56 -16.65
CA GLY A 106 -5.17 4.50 -15.89
C GLY A 106 -6.29 3.76 -16.62
N ASP A 107 -6.33 3.86 -17.96
CA ASP A 107 -7.37 3.23 -18.76
C ASP A 107 -7.06 1.79 -19.14
N HIS A 108 -5.79 1.39 -19.03
CA HIS A 108 -5.33 0.08 -19.48
C HIS A 108 -6.04 -1.08 -18.80
N TYR A 109 -6.35 -0.95 -17.50
CA TYR A 109 -7.00 -2.00 -16.74
C TYR A 109 -8.53 -1.96 -16.78
N ALA A 110 -9.14 -0.88 -17.28
CA ALA A 110 -10.59 -0.75 -17.33
C ALA A 110 -11.24 -1.85 -18.17
N GLN A 111 -10.62 -2.23 -19.28
CA GLN A 111 -11.11 -3.30 -20.16
C GLN A 111 -11.11 -4.68 -19.47
N PHE A 112 -10.39 -4.83 -18.36
CA PHE A 112 -10.32 -6.07 -17.59
C PHE A 112 -11.11 -5.99 -16.28
N GLY A 113 -11.99 -5.00 -16.15
CA GLY A 113 -12.78 -4.80 -14.93
C GLY A 113 -12.06 -3.99 -13.84
N GLY A 114 -10.90 -3.42 -14.15
CA GLY A 114 -10.16 -2.56 -13.23
C GLY A 114 -10.55 -1.08 -13.36
N GLU A 115 -9.73 -0.22 -12.78
CA GLU A 115 -9.92 1.22 -12.83
C GLU A 115 -9.54 1.79 -14.19
N SER A 116 -10.24 2.85 -14.55
CA SER A 116 -9.90 3.65 -15.71
C SER A 116 -8.90 4.75 -15.36
#